data_74a123bb03095a0f0652f03d31e605b7
#
_entry.id   74a123bb03095a0f0652f03d31e605b7
#
_cell.length_a   1.000
_cell.length_b   1.000
_cell.length_c   1.000
_cell.angle_alpha   90.00
_cell.angle_beta   90.00
_cell.angle_gamma   90.00
#
_symmetry.space_group_name_H-M   'P 1'
#
loop_
_entity.id
_entity.type
_entity.pdbx_description
1 polymer ?
#
loop_
_entity_poly.entity_id
_entity_poly.type
_entity_poly.pdbx_seq_one_letter_code
_entity_poly.pdbx_strand_id
1 'polypeptide(L)' 'MTKQHFIALADWIRNARRMGLTDYTDDVVGSIALFLTTQNPRFNRERWLDYVNGKCGPNGGKL' A
#
# COMPACT_ATOMS: atom_id res chain seq x y z
N MET A 1 1.02 -14.09 2.94
CA MET A 1 0.18 -12.91 3.28
C MET A 1 -1.10 -12.96 2.47
N THR A 2 -2.19 -12.53 3.05
CA THR A 2 -3.49 -12.45 2.38
C THR A 2 -3.77 -11.03 1.90
N LYS A 3 -4.82 -10.88 1.07
CA LYS A 3 -5.28 -9.57 0.62
C LYS A 3 -5.55 -8.63 1.81
N GLN A 4 -6.12 -9.16 2.89
CA GLN A 4 -6.40 -8.36 4.09
C GLN A 4 -5.13 -7.83 4.73
N HIS A 5 -4.07 -8.61 4.73
CA HIS A 5 -2.78 -8.17 5.26
C HIS A 5 -2.19 -7.03 4.41
N PHE A 6 -2.33 -7.11 3.09
CA PHE A 6 -1.86 -6.06 2.21
C PHE A 6 -2.63 -4.76 2.45
N ILE A 7 -3.95 -4.86 2.64
CA ILE A 7 -4.80 -3.69 2.93
C ILE A 7 -4.44 -3.11 4.30
N ALA A 8 -4.25 -3.97 5.30
CA ALA A 8 -3.91 -3.50 6.64
C ALA A 8 -2.57 -2.75 6.64
N LEU A 9 -1.59 -3.23 5.88
CA LEU A 9 -0.31 -2.57 5.76
C LEU A 9 -0.46 -1.20 5.09
N ALA A 10 -1.25 -1.13 4.02
CA ALA A 10 -1.52 0.14 3.35
C ALA A 10 -2.23 1.13 4.28
N ASP A 11 -3.19 0.66 5.06
CA ASP A 11 -3.89 1.50 6.04
C ASP A 11 -2.93 2.04 7.10
N TRP A 12 -2.01 1.21 7.57
CA TRP A 12 -1.00 1.64 8.52
C TRP A 12 -0.15 2.78 7.95
N ILE A 13 0.29 2.62 6.70
CA ILE A 13 1.12 3.64 6.04
C ILE A 13 0.33 4.93 5.85
N ARG A 14 -0.93 4.84 5.43
CA ARG A 14 -1.80 6.02 5.27
C ARG A 14 -1.96 6.76 6.60
N ASN A 15 -2.22 6.03 7.68
CA ASN A 15 -2.36 6.63 9.00
C ASN A 15 -1.05 7.27 9.47
N ALA A 16 0.06 6.60 9.25
CA ALA A 16 1.36 7.14 9.62
C ALA A 16 1.65 8.46 8.90
N ARG A 17 1.36 8.53 7.60
CA ARG A 17 1.54 9.78 6.84
C ARG A 17 0.61 10.87 7.35
N ARG A 18 -0.64 10.53 7.69
CA ARG A 18 -1.60 11.48 8.22
C ARG A 18 -1.15 12.05 9.55
N MET A 19 -0.48 11.24 10.36
CA MET A 19 0.05 11.67 11.66
C MET A 19 1.35 12.46 11.55
N GLY A 20 1.83 12.69 10.33
CA GLY A 20 3.05 13.47 10.10
C GLY A 20 4.33 12.69 10.17
N LEU A 21 4.26 11.36 10.20
CA LEU A 21 5.46 10.53 10.14
C LEU A 21 6.06 10.59 8.73
N THR A 22 7.32 10.93 8.63
CA THR A 22 7.99 11.18 7.35
C THR A 22 8.79 9.99 6.84
N ASP A 23 8.77 8.86 7.56
CA ASP A 23 9.56 7.68 7.22
C ASP A 23 9.01 6.93 6.00
N TYR A 24 7.73 7.13 5.67
CA TYR A 24 7.06 6.41 4.58
C TYR A 24 7.02 7.26 3.32
N THR A 25 8.21 7.51 2.77
CA THR A 25 8.34 8.21 1.49
C THR A 25 7.90 7.31 0.33
N ASP A 26 7.72 7.90 -0.85
CA ASP A 26 7.36 7.14 -2.05
C ASP A 26 8.41 6.05 -2.34
N ASP A 27 9.69 6.33 -2.12
CA ASP A 27 10.75 5.35 -2.34
C ASP A 27 10.63 4.17 -1.38
N VAL A 28 10.38 4.44 -0.09
CA VAL A 28 10.22 3.40 0.92
C VAL A 28 8.99 2.56 0.62
N VAL A 29 7.87 3.20 0.31
CA VAL A 29 6.62 2.50 -0.01
C VAL A 29 6.78 1.68 -1.28
N GLY A 30 7.49 2.19 -2.28
CA GLY A 30 7.80 1.43 -3.49
C GLY A 30 8.60 0.18 -3.20
N SER A 31 9.58 0.26 -2.30
CA SER A 31 10.38 -0.90 -1.88
C SER A 31 9.51 -1.94 -1.17
N ILE A 32 8.59 -1.48 -0.32
CA ILE A 32 7.65 -2.38 0.35
C ILE A 32 6.78 -3.09 -0.69
N ALA A 33 6.29 -2.36 -1.69
CA ALA A 33 5.47 -2.94 -2.76
C ALA A 33 6.23 -4.03 -3.51
N LEU A 34 7.51 -3.83 -3.78
CA LEU A 34 8.34 -4.85 -4.41
C LEU A 34 8.42 -6.11 -3.54
N PHE A 35 8.63 -5.93 -2.24
CA PHE A 35 8.64 -7.07 -1.31
C PHE A 35 7.31 -7.83 -1.36
N LEU A 36 6.19 -7.11 -1.34
CA LEU A 36 4.86 -7.74 -1.38
C LEU A 36 4.67 -8.55 -2.65
N THR A 37 5.23 -8.09 -3.77
CA THR A 37 5.20 -8.82 -5.03
C THR A 37 5.87 -10.19 -4.90
N THR A 38 6.93 -10.28 -4.10
CA THR A 38 7.60 -11.57 -3.86
C THR A 38 6.77 -12.52 -3.00
N GLN A 39 5.86 -11.99 -2.18
CA GLN A 39 5.02 -12.80 -1.29
C GLN A 39 3.77 -13.31 -1.97
N ASN A 40 3.33 -12.67 -3.05
CA ASN A 40 2.14 -13.08 -3.78
C ASN A 40 2.29 -12.70 -5.26
N PRO A 41 2.42 -13.69 -6.15
CA PRO A 41 2.61 -13.42 -7.59
C PRO A 41 1.40 -12.74 -8.24
N ARG A 42 0.23 -12.80 -7.61
CA ARG A 42 -0.98 -12.14 -8.10
C ARG A 42 -1.16 -10.73 -7.52
N PHE A 43 -0.23 -10.27 -6.72
CA PHE A 43 -0.30 -8.96 -6.11
C PHE A 43 -0.22 -7.87 -7.18
N ASN A 44 -1.20 -6.96 -7.17
CA ASN A 44 -1.20 -5.82 -8.09
C ASN A 44 -0.55 -4.62 -7.40
N ARG A 45 0.73 -4.42 -7.70
CA ARG A 45 1.53 -3.36 -7.09
C ARG A 45 0.96 -1.97 -7.36
N GLU A 46 0.55 -1.70 -8.60
CA GLU A 46 0.04 -0.38 -8.95
C GLU A 46 -1.24 -0.04 -8.19
N ARG A 47 -2.15 -1.00 -8.11
CA ARG A 47 -3.41 -0.80 -7.38
C ARG A 47 -3.14 -0.56 -5.90
N TRP A 48 -2.22 -1.31 -5.31
CA TRP A 48 -1.86 -1.16 -3.90
C TRP A 48 -1.24 0.21 -3.64
N LEU A 49 -0.34 0.66 -4.51
CA LEU A 49 0.27 1.98 -4.40
C LEU A 49 -0.77 3.08 -4.55
N ASP A 50 -1.71 2.93 -5.48
CA ASP A 50 -2.80 3.90 -5.64
C ASP A 50 -3.65 3.98 -4.38
N TYR A 51 -3.92 2.85 -3.74
CA TYR A 51 -4.66 2.85 -2.49
C TYR A 51 -3.87 3.55 -1.37
N VAL A 52 -2.57 3.27 -1.25
CA VAL A 52 -1.71 3.95 -0.27
C VAL A 52 -1.72 5.45 -0.48
N ASN A 53 -1.74 5.89 -1.73
CA ASN A 53 -1.71 7.31 -2.08
C ASN A 53 -3.11 7.95 -2.10
N GLY A 54 -4.15 7.18 -1.76
CA GLY A 54 -5.51 7.70 -1.69
C GLY A 54 -6.19 7.87 -3.03
N LYS A 55 -5.70 7.21 -4.09
CA LYS A 55 -6.26 7.35 -5.45
C LYS A 55 -7.38 6.35 -5.74
N CYS A 56 -7.49 5.28 -4.95
CA CYS A 56 -8.54 4.28 -5.14
C CYS A 56 -8.90 3.64 -3.81
N GLY A 57 -9.99 2.87 -3.81
CA GLY A 57 -10.42 2.11 -2.63
C GLY A 57 -9.67 0.78 -2.51
N PRO A 58 -9.92 0.02 -1.42
CA PRO A 58 -9.17 -1.22 -1.15
C PRO A 58 -9.32 -2.29 -2.23
N ASN A 59 -10.40 -2.25 -2.99
CA ASN A 59 -10.65 -3.19 -4.08
C ASN A 59 -10.31 -2.61 -5.45
N GLY A 60 -9.62 -1.48 -5.49
CA GLY A 60 -9.27 -0.80 -6.72
C GLY A 60 -10.37 0.06 -7.30
N GLY A 61 -11.50 0.20 -6.60
CA GLY A 61 -12.58 1.06 -7.02
C GLY A 61 -12.31 2.53 -6.71
N LYS A 62 -13.20 3.39 -7.18
CA LYS A 62 -13.11 4.82 -6.87
C LYS A 62 -13.41 5.06 -5.40
N LEU A 63 -12.76 6.04 -4.83
CA LEU A 63 -13.04 6.46 -3.47
C LEU A 63 -14.41 7.15 -3.37
#